data_69aa65a7153365aaa46ef21e2ee83fb7
#
_entry.id   69aa65a7153365aaa46ef21e2ee83fb7
#
_cell.length_a   1.000
_cell.length_b   1.000
_cell.length_c   1.000
_cell.angle_alpha   90.00
_cell.angle_beta   90.00
_cell.angle_gamma   90.00
#
_symmetry.space_group_name_H-M   'P 1'
#
loop_
_entity.id
_entity.type
_entity.pdbx_description
1 polymer ?
#
loop_
_entity_poly.entity_id
_entity_poly.type
_entity_poly.pdbx_seq_one_letter_code
_entity_poly.pdbx_strand_id
1 'polypeptide(L)'
;MLRSQITQLFGRRFLSFQTLPTPNPNALKFISPECNILPMAGKTFEFTSTLQSVHSPLALRLFKIPGVRSVMLGENFLTVNKQDHINWANLRPEVVELMDDFLTTKQEPSITKELVDQSQQESEVAEAEDSEIVSMIKELIETRIRPAIQDDGGDIEYKAFDEETGTVFLKLQGACKSCSSSEDTLKHGIESMLMHYIEEVREVVQILDPEEEIALKEFDKLEQQLQQKRLSQQNEVPPPSL
;
A
#
# COMPACT_ATOMS: atom_id res chain seq x y z
N MET A 1 -43.77 -39.16 21.78
CA MET A 1 -42.41 -39.26 21.26
C MET A 1 -41.99 -37.85 20.77
N LEU A 2 -41.45 -37.07 21.70
CA LEU A 2 -40.89 -35.73 21.36
C LEU A 2 -39.46 -35.93 20.90
N ARG A 3 -39.16 -35.72 19.59
CA ARG A 3 -37.81 -35.60 19.07
C ARG A 3 -37.28 -34.22 19.43
N SER A 4 -36.38 -34.19 20.40
CA SER A 4 -35.54 -33.06 20.72
C SER A 4 -34.66 -32.75 19.50
N GLN A 5 -34.93 -31.63 18.81
CA GLN A 5 -34.02 -31.06 17.86
C GLN A 5 -32.95 -30.30 18.64
N ILE A 6 -31.83 -30.94 18.86
CA ILE A 6 -30.60 -30.26 19.32
C ILE A 6 -30.12 -29.45 18.14
N THR A 7 -30.43 -28.17 18.15
CA THR A 7 -29.77 -27.17 17.26
C THR A 7 -28.31 -27.13 17.69
N GLN A 8 -27.44 -27.76 16.90
CA GLN A 8 -26.01 -27.58 17.02
C GLN A 8 -25.71 -26.10 16.74
N LEU A 9 -25.48 -25.35 17.79
CA LEU A 9 -24.79 -24.07 17.74
C LEU A 9 -23.39 -24.38 17.29
N PHE A 10 -23.16 -24.36 15.96
CA PHE A 10 -21.81 -24.26 15.42
C PHE A 10 -21.23 -22.94 15.93
N GLY A 11 -20.41 -23.01 16.96
CA GLY A 11 -19.63 -21.86 17.42
C GLY A 11 -18.87 -21.32 16.23
N ARG A 12 -19.21 -20.13 15.77
CA ARG A 12 -18.51 -19.41 14.72
C ARG A 12 -17.07 -19.25 15.19
N ARG A 13 -16.13 -19.90 14.51
CA ARG A 13 -14.72 -19.80 14.86
C ARG A 13 -14.25 -18.46 14.32
N PHE A 14 -14.10 -17.49 15.19
CA PHE A 14 -13.55 -16.19 14.82
C PHE A 14 -12.07 -16.36 14.50
N LEU A 15 -11.66 -15.86 13.34
CA LEU A 15 -10.24 -15.79 12.98
C LEU A 15 -9.55 -14.77 13.88
N SER A 16 -8.37 -15.13 14.38
CA SER A 16 -7.60 -14.24 15.24
C SER A 16 -6.74 -13.31 14.38
N PHE A 17 -7.22 -12.10 14.09
CA PHE A 17 -6.43 -11.08 13.42
C PHE A 17 -5.55 -10.34 14.42
N GLN A 18 -4.25 -10.24 14.11
CA GLN A 18 -3.33 -9.37 14.81
C GLN A 18 -3.27 -8.03 14.09
N THR A 19 -3.36 -6.94 14.85
CA THR A 19 -3.23 -5.60 14.31
C THR A 19 -1.90 -5.01 14.74
N LEU A 20 -1.04 -4.65 13.79
CA LEU A 20 0.24 -4.04 14.03
C LEU A 20 0.22 -2.57 13.58
N PRO A 21 0.79 -1.66 14.40
CA PRO A 21 1.01 -0.30 13.97
C PRO A 21 2.06 -0.28 12.84
N THR A 22 1.96 0.70 11.97
CA THR A 22 2.94 1.00 10.93
C THR A 22 3.62 2.35 11.24
N PRO A 23 4.75 2.69 10.61
CA PRO A 23 5.34 4.03 10.73
C PRO A 23 4.40 5.15 10.31
N ASN A 24 3.43 4.84 9.42
CA ASN A 24 2.39 5.75 9.00
C ASN A 24 1.20 5.72 9.96
N PRO A 25 0.86 6.81 10.68
CA PRO A 25 -0.25 6.85 11.64
C PRO A 25 -1.62 6.63 10.98
N ASN A 26 -1.72 6.84 9.67
CA ASN A 26 -2.93 6.61 8.89
C ASN A 26 -3.02 5.20 8.30
N ALA A 27 -2.03 4.34 8.54
CA ALA A 27 -2.03 2.95 8.10
C ALA A 27 -2.01 1.97 9.27
N LEU A 28 -2.70 0.85 9.14
CA LEU A 28 -2.60 -0.30 10.03
C LEU A 28 -2.43 -1.58 9.22
N LYS A 29 -1.56 -2.45 9.72
CA LYS A 29 -1.35 -3.80 9.18
C LYS A 29 -2.17 -4.81 9.99
N PHE A 30 -2.97 -5.61 9.30
CA PHE A 30 -3.76 -6.70 9.85
C PHE A 30 -3.16 -8.02 9.37
N ILE A 31 -2.76 -8.89 10.29
CA ILE A 31 -2.15 -10.19 9.97
C ILE A 31 -3.15 -11.28 10.25
N SER A 32 -3.30 -12.20 9.29
CA SER A 32 -4.06 -13.44 9.44
C SER A 32 -3.09 -14.60 9.63
N PRO A 33 -2.85 -15.08 10.86
CA PRO A 33 -1.91 -16.17 11.10
C PRO A 33 -2.45 -17.54 10.65
N GLU A 34 -3.77 -17.67 10.49
CA GLU A 34 -4.45 -18.93 10.21
C GLU A 34 -4.80 -19.14 8.73
N CYS A 35 -4.81 -18.08 7.92
CA CYS A 35 -5.20 -18.19 6.50
C CYS A 35 -4.43 -17.20 5.63
N ASN A 36 -4.11 -17.66 4.42
CA ASN A 36 -3.61 -16.78 3.38
C ASN A 36 -4.75 -15.94 2.81
N ILE A 37 -4.50 -14.65 2.64
CA ILE A 37 -5.40 -13.69 2.01
C ILE A 37 -5.22 -13.77 0.49
N LEU A 38 -3.97 -13.80 0.02
CA LEU A 38 -3.65 -14.01 -1.39
C LEU A 38 -3.19 -15.45 -1.65
N PRO A 39 -3.48 -16.00 -2.83
CA PRO A 39 -3.01 -17.32 -3.25
C PRO A 39 -1.54 -17.34 -3.70
N MET A 40 -0.88 -16.17 -3.76
CA MET A 40 0.48 -16.00 -4.30
C MET A 40 1.42 -15.53 -3.19
N ALA A 41 2.50 -16.31 -2.99
CA ALA A 41 3.55 -15.94 -2.03
C ALA A 41 4.37 -14.74 -2.53
N GLY A 42 4.74 -13.86 -1.61
CA GLY A 42 5.61 -12.72 -1.89
C GLY A 42 5.00 -11.59 -2.76
N LYS A 43 3.81 -11.79 -3.32
CA LYS A 43 3.12 -10.75 -4.11
C LYS A 43 2.18 -9.93 -3.26
N THR A 44 2.05 -8.66 -3.62
CA THR A 44 1.07 -7.73 -3.05
C THR A 44 0.27 -7.06 -4.15
N PHE A 45 -0.94 -6.65 -3.81
CA PHE A 45 -1.80 -5.86 -4.69
C PHE A 45 -2.34 -4.66 -3.93
N GLU A 46 -2.04 -3.46 -4.41
CA GLU A 46 -2.58 -2.22 -3.87
C GLU A 46 -3.77 -1.73 -4.70
N PHE A 47 -4.79 -1.27 -3.99
CA PHE A 47 -5.98 -0.66 -4.55
C PHE A 47 -6.17 0.71 -3.91
N THR A 48 -6.18 1.77 -4.71
CA THR A 48 -6.35 3.17 -4.26
C THR A 48 -7.76 3.70 -4.56
N SER A 49 -8.53 2.97 -5.36
CA SER A 49 -9.91 3.34 -5.70
C SER A 49 -10.80 2.11 -5.91
N THR A 50 -12.11 2.33 -5.79
CA THR A 50 -13.12 1.31 -6.07
C THR A 50 -13.04 0.81 -7.53
N LEU A 51 -12.64 1.68 -8.46
CA LEU A 51 -12.52 1.34 -9.87
C LEU A 51 -11.39 0.32 -10.10
N GLN A 52 -10.24 0.52 -9.45
CA GLN A 52 -9.11 -0.42 -9.51
C GLN A 52 -9.43 -1.76 -8.83
N SER A 53 -10.36 -1.75 -7.86
CA SER A 53 -10.72 -2.93 -7.07
C SER A 53 -11.69 -3.90 -7.78
N VAL A 54 -12.06 -3.66 -9.03
CA VAL A 54 -13.02 -4.52 -9.78
C VAL A 54 -12.60 -5.99 -9.77
N HIS A 55 -11.29 -6.25 -9.80
CA HIS A 55 -10.72 -7.60 -9.77
C HIS A 55 -10.42 -8.13 -8.36
N SER A 56 -10.85 -7.42 -7.30
CA SER A 56 -10.69 -7.85 -5.91
C SER A 56 -12.01 -7.72 -5.14
N PRO A 57 -12.79 -8.79 -5.01
CA PRO A 57 -14.01 -8.78 -4.20
C PRO A 57 -13.77 -8.34 -2.76
N LEU A 58 -12.62 -8.71 -2.16
CA LEU A 58 -12.25 -8.29 -0.82
C LEU A 58 -12.01 -6.78 -0.74
N ALA A 59 -11.20 -6.22 -1.65
CA ALA A 59 -10.94 -4.78 -1.69
C ALA A 59 -12.22 -3.98 -1.96
N LEU A 60 -13.10 -4.44 -2.86
CA LEU A 60 -14.41 -3.83 -3.09
C LEU A 60 -15.28 -3.75 -1.84
N ARG A 61 -15.26 -4.80 -1.00
CA ARG A 61 -15.99 -4.78 0.27
C ARG A 61 -15.36 -3.83 1.28
N LEU A 62 -14.02 -3.79 1.36
CA LEU A 62 -13.30 -2.88 2.25
C LEU A 62 -13.54 -1.41 1.91
N PHE A 63 -13.62 -1.05 0.63
CA PHE A 63 -13.95 0.32 0.21
C PHE A 63 -15.40 0.75 0.54
N LYS A 64 -16.30 -0.18 0.87
CA LYS A 64 -17.63 0.17 1.38
C LYS A 64 -17.60 0.68 2.83
N ILE A 65 -16.52 0.43 3.56
CA ILE A 65 -16.33 0.95 4.91
C ILE A 65 -15.97 2.44 4.80
N PRO A 66 -16.78 3.35 5.38
CA PRO A 66 -16.48 4.77 5.32
C PRO A 66 -15.15 5.11 5.98
N GLY A 67 -14.30 5.84 5.25
CA GLY A 67 -13.00 6.27 5.77
C GLY A 67 -11.82 5.41 5.33
N VAL A 68 -12.02 4.31 4.61
CA VAL A 68 -10.95 3.59 3.91
C VAL A 68 -10.50 4.43 2.72
N ARG A 69 -9.19 4.69 2.62
CA ARG A 69 -8.56 5.44 1.53
C ARG A 69 -7.90 4.52 0.50
N SER A 70 -7.08 3.59 0.97
CA SER A 70 -6.47 2.56 0.13
C SER A 70 -6.31 1.25 0.90
N VAL A 71 -6.17 0.17 0.16
CA VAL A 71 -6.06 -1.18 0.67
C VAL A 71 -4.92 -1.89 -0.06
N MET A 72 -4.01 -2.51 0.67
CA MET A 72 -2.99 -3.37 0.09
C MET A 72 -3.15 -4.78 0.65
N LEU A 73 -3.28 -5.75 -0.24
CA LEU A 73 -3.39 -7.18 0.08
C LEU A 73 -2.02 -7.83 -0.09
N GLY A 74 -1.56 -8.54 0.91
CA GLY A 74 -0.40 -9.43 0.86
C GLY A 74 -0.81 -10.88 1.08
N GLU A 75 0.16 -11.79 1.09
CA GLU A 75 -0.09 -13.23 1.25
C GLU A 75 -0.91 -13.53 2.52
N ASN A 76 -0.45 -13.08 3.67
CA ASN A 76 -1.07 -13.32 4.98
C ASN A 76 -1.41 -12.04 5.74
N PHE A 77 -1.32 -10.89 5.08
CA PHE A 77 -1.59 -9.59 5.69
C PHE A 77 -2.40 -8.68 4.78
N LEU A 78 -3.04 -7.73 5.41
CA LEU A 78 -3.77 -6.63 4.80
C LEU A 78 -3.27 -5.32 5.41
N THR A 79 -2.93 -4.33 4.61
CA THR A 79 -2.69 -2.97 5.07
C THR A 79 -3.85 -2.08 4.62
N VAL A 80 -4.44 -1.37 5.57
CA VAL A 80 -5.50 -0.39 5.31
C VAL A 80 -4.97 0.99 5.62
N ASN A 81 -5.09 1.90 4.66
CA ASN A 81 -4.88 3.33 4.86
C ASN A 81 -6.24 4.00 5.04
N LYS A 82 -6.37 4.80 6.09
CA LYS A 82 -7.57 5.58 6.38
C LYS A 82 -7.44 7.03 5.91
N GLN A 83 -8.57 7.70 5.79
CA GLN A 83 -8.62 9.17 5.64
C GLN A 83 -8.20 9.83 6.96
N ASP A 84 -7.54 10.99 6.88
CA ASP A 84 -6.89 11.65 8.03
C ASP A 84 -7.84 11.95 9.19
N HIS A 85 -9.09 12.33 8.88
CA HIS A 85 -10.10 12.69 9.88
C HIS A 85 -10.79 11.49 10.54
N ILE A 86 -10.54 10.27 10.10
CA ILE A 86 -11.15 9.06 10.65
C ILE A 86 -10.32 8.51 11.81
N ASN A 87 -11.02 7.98 12.84
CA ASN A 87 -10.36 7.37 14.00
C ASN A 87 -10.30 5.85 13.88
N TRP A 88 -9.14 5.27 14.13
CA TRP A 88 -8.93 3.82 14.17
C TRP A 88 -9.82 3.07 15.17
N ALA A 89 -10.24 3.74 16.26
CA ALA A 89 -11.13 3.13 17.23
C ALA A 89 -12.47 2.67 16.61
N ASN A 90 -12.93 3.39 15.57
CA ASN A 90 -14.15 3.04 14.86
C ASN A 90 -13.86 2.12 13.66
N LEU A 91 -12.84 2.44 12.87
CA LEU A 91 -12.57 1.75 11.61
C LEU A 91 -12.02 0.33 11.82
N ARG A 92 -11.13 0.13 12.79
CA ARG A 92 -10.48 -1.17 13.04
C ARG A 92 -11.47 -2.31 13.30
N PRO A 93 -12.51 -2.17 14.17
CA PRO A 93 -13.47 -3.24 14.38
C PRO A 93 -14.24 -3.63 13.14
N GLU A 94 -14.64 -2.66 12.30
CA GLU A 94 -15.37 -2.90 11.05
C GLU A 94 -14.52 -3.66 10.05
N VAL A 95 -13.23 -3.32 9.94
CA VAL A 95 -12.29 -4.04 9.07
C VAL A 95 -12.11 -5.48 9.55
N VAL A 96 -11.92 -5.70 10.85
CA VAL A 96 -11.74 -7.05 11.41
C VAL A 96 -12.98 -7.90 11.22
N GLU A 97 -14.18 -7.35 11.46
CA GLU A 97 -15.46 -8.06 11.27
C GLU A 97 -15.66 -8.46 9.80
N LEU A 98 -15.40 -7.54 8.87
CA LEU A 98 -15.49 -7.82 7.44
C LEU A 98 -14.50 -8.91 7.01
N MET A 99 -13.25 -8.85 7.48
CA MET A 99 -12.22 -9.83 7.19
C MET A 99 -12.59 -11.22 7.72
N ASP A 100 -13.11 -11.29 8.98
CA ASP A 100 -13.55 -12.54 9.58
C ASP A 100 -14.69 -13.16 8.77
N ASP A 101 -15.70 -12.36 8.43
CA ASP A 101 -16.82 -12.82 7.62
C ASP A 101 -16.37 -13.30 6.23
N PHE A 102 -15.53 -12.52 5.55
CA PHE A 102 -15.06 -12.84 4.21
C PHE A 102 -14.22 -14.12 4.15
N LEU A 103 -13.22 -14.25 5.05
CA LEU A 103 -12.30 -15.40 5.03
C LEU A 103 -12.94 -16.67 5.63
N THR A 104 -13.87 -16.54 6.56
CA THR A 104 -14.60 -17.69 7.11
C THR A 104 -15.61 -18.26 6.12
N THR A 105 -16.30 -17.40 5.39
CA THR A 105 -17.36 -17.81 4.45
C THR A 105 -16.78 -18.42 3.17
N LYS A 106 -15.60 -17.97 2.73
CA LYS A 106 -14.87 -18.44 1.53
C LYS A 106 -15.75 -18.57 0.27
N GLN A 107 -16.75 -17.72 0.13
CA GLN A 107 -17.66 -17.73 -1.02
C GLN A 107 -17.04 -17.08 -2.26
N GLU A 108 -16.14 -16.13 -2.06
CA GLU A 108 -15.49 -15.37 -3.11
C GLU A 108 -13.99 -15.39 -2.90
N PRO A 109 -13.17 -15.38 -3.96
CA PRO A 109 -11.73 -15.24 -3.85
C PRO A 109 -11.37 -13.79 -3.46
N SER A 110 -10.25 -13.59 -2.78
CA SER A 110 -9.76 -12.25 -2.43
C SER A 110 -9.43 -11.42 -3.67
N ILE A 111 -8.91 -12.08 -4.71
CA ILE A 111 -8.64 -11.52 -6.05
C ILE A 111 -9.14 -12.49 -7.12
N THR A 112 -9.52 -11.97 -8.28
CA THR A 112 -10.01 -12.79 -9.40
C THR A 112 -8.86 -13.51 -10.10
N LYS A 113 -9.20 -14.59 -10.83
CA LYS A 113 -8.21 -15.36 -11.59
C LYS A 113 -7.56 -14.52 -12.68
N GLU A 114 -8.32 -13.63 -13.30
CA GLU A 114 -7.83 -12.74 -14.35
C GLU A 114 -6.67 -11.89 -13.86
N LEU A 115 -6.76 -11.34 -12.62
CA LEU A 115 -5.70 -10.55 -12.03
C LEU A 115 -4.46 -11.41 -11.71
N VAL A 116 -4.67 -12.64 -11.24
CA VAL A 116 -3.58 -13.60 -11.00
C VAL A 116 -2.84 -13.92 -12.29
N ASP A 117 -3.57 -14.27 -13.34
CA ASP A 117 -3.00 -14.65 -14.65
C ASP A 117 -2.25 -13.46 -15.28
N GLN A 118 -2.80 -12.24 -15.22
CA GLN A 118 -2.13 -11.03 -15.68
C GLN A 118 -0.81 -10.77 -14.93
N SER A 119 -0.83 -10.86 -13.63
CA SER A 119 0.37 -10.64 -12.80
C SER A 119 1.47 -11.68 -13.04
N GLN A 120 1.10 -12.92 -13.35
CA GLN A 120 2.07 -13.96 -13.71
C GLN A 120 2.69 -13.71 -15.09
N GLN A 121 1.89 -13.39 -16.10
CA GLN A 121 2.36 -13.06 -17.44
C GLN A 121 3.29 -11.85 -17.45
N GLU A 122 2.95 -10.77 -16.72
CA GLU A 122 3.80 -9.59 -16.58
C GLU A 122 5.15 -9.94 -15.95
N SER A 123 5.19 -10.83 -14.96
CA SER A 123 6.43 -11.25 -14.31
C SER A 123 7.30 -12.08 -15.26
N GLU A 124 6.73 -13.03 -15.99
CA GLU A 124 7.47 -13.88 -16.94
C GLU A 124 8.09 -13.07 -18.10
N VAL A 125 7.35 -12.07 -18.62
CA VAL A 125 7.85 -11.20 -19.69
C VAL A 125 8.97 -10.29 -19.18
N ALA A 126 8.82 -9.73 -17.97
CA ALA A 126 9.80 -8.84 -17.37
C ALA A 126 11.12 -9.55 -17.03
N GLU A 127 11.08 -10.83 -16.64
CA GLU A 127 12.29 -11.63 -16.36
C GLU A 127 13.07 -12.03 -17.62
N ALA A 128 12.39 -12.17 -18.76
CA ALA A 128 13.02 -12.59 -20.01
C ALA A 128 13.90 -11.50 -20.67
N GLU A 129 13.69 -10.25 -20.33
CA GLU A 129 14.39 -9.09 -20.91
C GLU A 129 15.42 -8.45 -19.96
N ASP A 130 15.61 -8.99 -18.74
CA ASP A 130 16.46 -8.41 -17.72
C ASP A 130 17.95 -8.52 -18.08
N SER A 131 18.69 -7.40 -17.96
CA SER A 131 20.15 -7.41 -17.93
C SER A 131 20.65 -8.01 -16.58
N GLU A 132 21.94 -8.38 -16.54
CA GLU A 132 22.56 -8.91 -15.31
C GLU A 132 22.42 -7.93 -14.14
N ILE A 133 22.58 -6.62 -14.39
CA ILE A 133 22.45 -5.57 -13.39
C ILE A 133 21.01 -5.49 -12.89
N VAL A 134 20.03 -5.53 -13.79
CA VAL A 134 18.60 -5.52 -13.43
C VAL A 134 18.23 -6.73 -12.58
N SER A 135 18.75 -7.91 -12.93
CA SER A 135 18.54 -9.13 -12.15
C SER A 135 19.09 -9.01 -10.74
N MET A 136 20.31 -8.45 -10.56
CA MET A 136 20.90 -8.17 -9.24
C MET A 136 20.06 -7.16 -8.44
N ILE A 137 19.57 -6.09 -9.06
CA ILE A 137 18.69 -5.10 -8.40
C ILE A 137 17.43 -5.77 -7.91
N LYS A 138 16.75 -6.54 -8.76
CA LYS A 138 15.52 -7.26 -8.40
C LYS A 138 15.76 -8.27 -7.28
N GLU A 139 16.84 -9.06 -7.35
CA GLU A 139 17.19 -10.03 -6.30
C GLU A 139 17.44 -9.34 -4.95
N LEU A 140 18.16 -8.23 -4.94
CA LEU A 140 18.43 -7.48 -3.70
C LEU A 140 17.14 -6.88 -3.11
N ILE A 141 16.26 -6.36 -3.97
CA ILE A 141 14.95 -5.88 -3.55
C ILE A 141 14.15 -7.02 -2.90
N GLU A 142 14.02 -8.16 -3.58
CA GLU A 142 13.23 -9.30 -3.12
C GLU A 142 13.76 -9.92 -1.82
N THR A 143 15.08 -10.06 -1.70
CA THR A 143 15.68 -10.84 -0.60
C THR A 143 15.98 -10.00 0.63
N ARG A 144 16.23 -8.70 0.50
CA ARG A 144 16.69 -7.84 1.59
C ARG A 144 15.77 -6.67 1.89
N ILE A 145 15.28 -5.98 0.85
CA ILE A 145 14.55 -4.73 1.02
C ILE A 145 13.07 -5.00 1.26
N ARG A 146 12.43 -5.78 0.40
CA ARG A 146 10.98 -6.07 0.45
C ARG A 146 10.52 -6.65 1.79
N PRO A 147 11.21 -7.65 2.40
CA PRO A 147 10.76 -8.20 3.68
C PRO A 147 10.65 -7.14 4.78
N ALA A 148 11.64 -6.24 4.89
CA ALA A 148 11.63 -5.17 5.88
C ALA A 148 10.49 -4.16 5.63
N ILE A 149 10.24 -3.81 4.36
CA ILE A 149 9.15 -2.91 3.98
C ILE A 149 7.78 -3.55 4.23
N GLN A 150 7.64 -4.84 3.92
CA GLN A 150 6.41 -5.58 4.20
C GLN A 150 6.15 -5.70 5.70
N ASP A 151 7.18 -5.84 6.54
CA ASP A 151 7.03 -5.86 8.00
C ASP A 151 6.41 -4.55 8.50
N ASP A 152 6.75 -3.42 7.89
CA ASP A 152 6.18 -2.10 8.16
C ASP A 152 4.82 -1.85 7.47
N GLY A 153 4.27 -2.85 6.79
CA GLY A 153 2.95 -2.80 6.15
C GLY A 153 2.93 -2.09 4.80
N GLY A 154 4.10 -1.87 4.20
CA GLY A 154 4.27 -1.37 2.83
C GLY A 154 4.69 -2.46 1.86
N ASP A 155 5.01 -2.05 0.64
CA ASP A 155 5.73 -2.85 -0.35
C ASP A 155 6.51 -1.94 -1.31
N ILE A 156 7.37 -2.58 -2.11
CA ILE A 156 8.22 -1.93 -3.10
C ILE A 156 8.15 -2.68 -4.42
N GLU A 157 7.98 -1.94 -5.49
CA GLU A 157 7.93 -2.47 -6.85
C GLU A 157 9.04 -1.85 -7.68
N TYR A 158 9.89 -2.69 -8.29
CA TYR A 158 10.84 -2.26 -9.29
C TYR A 158 10.11 -1.85 -10.57
N LYS A 159 10.49 -0.72 -11.18
CA LYS A 159 9.90 -0.22 -12.42
C LYS A 159 10.87 -0.19 -13.58
N ALA A 160 12.04 0.39 -13.38
CA ALA A 160 13.06 0.49 -14.43
C ALA A 160 14.45 0.77 -13.85
N PHE A 161 15.47 0.54 -14.64
CA PHE A 161 16.84 0.98 -14.41
C PHE A 161 17.36 1.67 -15.66
N ASP A 162 17.86 2.88 -15.50
CA ASP A 162 18.53 3.63 -16.56
C ASP A 162 20.04 3.43 -16.43
N GLU A 163 20.61 2.66 -17.35
CA GLU A 163 22.03 2.32 -17.37
C GLU A 163 22.94 3.54 -17.65
N GLU A 164 22.44 4.58 -18.36
CA GLU A 164 23.25 5.76 -18.67
C GLU A 164 23.45 6.64 -17.42
N THR A 165 22.40 6.83 -16.64
CA THR A 165 22.44 7.66 -15.43
C THR A 165 22.77 6.87 -14.17
N GLY A 166 22.55 5.54 -14.16
CA GLY A 166 22.64 4.69 -13.00
C GLY A 166 21.44 4.87 -12.05
N THR A 167 20.29 5.27 -12.58
CA THR A 167 19.09 5.59 -11.80
C THR A 167 18.13 4.41 -11.74
N VAL A 168 17.79 3.97 -10.54
CA VAL A 168 16.77 2.95 -10.30
C VAL A 168 15.44 3.61 -10.01
N PHE A 169 14.40 3.24 -10.75
CA PHE A 169 13.05 3.72 -10.57
C PHE A 169 12.22 2.69 -9.80
N LEU A 170 11.67 3.13 -8.66
CA LEU A 170 10.90 2.30 -7.73
C LEU A 170 9.53 2.93 -7.46
N LYS A 171 8.55 2.08 -7.17
CA LYS A 171 7.24 2.51 -6.68
C LYS A 171 7.02 1.95 -5.28
N LEU A 172 6.71 2.82 -4.32
CA LEU A 172 6.33 2.43 -2.96
C LEU A 172 4.82 2.24 -2.88
N GLN A 173 4.39 1.28 -2.05
CA GLN A 173 2.98 0.90 -1.90
C GLN A 173 2.60 0.78 -0.42
N GLY A 174 1.29 0.74 -0.14
CA GLY A 174 0.77 0.50 1.20
C GLY A 174 1.06 1.61 2.20
N ALA A 175 1.57 1.25 3.38
CA ALA A 175 1.87 2.22 4.44
C ALA A 175 2.98 3.21 4.08
N CYS A 176 3.88 2.82 3.18
CA CYS A 176 5.06 3.62 2.80
C CYS A 176 4.72 4.79 1.87
N LYS A 177 3.53 4.77 1.23
CA LYS A 177 3.14 5.70 0.17
C LYS A 177 2.74 7.10 0.66
N SER A 178 2.37 7.29 1.91
CA SER A 178 1.73 8.53 2.40
C SER A 178 2.38 9.13 3.64
N CYS A 179 3.64 8.85 3.90
CA CYS A 179 4.34 9.35 5.06
C CYS A 179 5.57 10.18 4.66
N SER A 180 5.39 11.49 4.48
CA SER A 180 6.45 12.41 4.02
C SER A 180 7.76 12.35 4.83
N SER A 181 7.71 12.04 6.13
CA SER A 181 8.91 11.87 6.95
C SER A 181 9.55 10.49 6.82
N SER A 182 8.80 9.48 6.39
CA SER A 182 9.30 8.11 6.15
C SER A 182 9.79 7.92 4.72
N GLU A 183 9.23 8.65 3.76
CA GLU A 183 9.61 8.55 2.34
C GLU A 183 11.08 8.87 2.14
N ASP A 184 11.57 9.99 2.65
CA ASP A 184 12.98 10.38 2.53
C ASP A 184 13.90 9.38 3.25
N THR A 185 13.55 8.96 4.47
CA THR A 185 14.36 8.02 5.24
C THR A 185 14.39 6.65 4.59
N LEU A 186 13.24 6.17 4.11
CA LEU A 186 13.13 4.88 3.44
C LEU A 186 13.86 4.92 2.08
N LYS A 187 13.66 5.98 1.29
CA LYS A 187 14.34 6.19 0.02
C LYS A 187 15.86 6.16 0.20
N HIS A 188 16.41 6.92 1.15
CA HIS A 188 17.84 6.92 1.45
C HIS A 188 18.34 5.57 1.96
N GLY A 189 17.55 4.83 2.71
CA GLY A 189 17.89 3.48 3.15
C GLY A 189 18.00 2.50 2.00
N ILE A 190 17.03 2.52 1.09
CA ILE A 190 17.00 1.71 -0.13
C ILE A 190 18.17 2.08 -1.04
N GLU A 191 18.36 3.37 -1.30
CA GLU A 191 19.44 3.91 -2.13
C GLU A 191 20.81 3.47 -1.60
N SER A 192 21.07 3.68 -0.30
CA SER A 192 22.33 3.28 0.33
C SER A 192 22.59 1.79 0.21
N MET A 193 21.55 0.97 0.33
CA MET A 193 21.67 -0.49 0.21
C MET A 193 21.97 -0.89 -1.24
N LEU A 194 21.24 -0.35 -2.22
CA LEU A 194 21.48 -0.65 -3.64
C LEU A 194 22.87 -0.22 -4.08
N MET A 195 23.28 1.00 -3.75
CA MET A 195 24.61 1.53 -4.07
C MET A 195 25.75 0.77 -3.40
N HIS A 196 25.50 0.16 -2.23
CA HIS A 196 26.52 -0.63 -1.53
C HIS A 196 26.82 -1.95 -2.22
N TYR A 197 25.81 -2.58 -2.79
CA TYR A 197 25.95 -3.91 -3.41
C TYR A 197 26.13 -3.86 -4.94
N ILE A 198 25.72 -2.78 -5.60
CA ILE A 198 25.70 -2.64 -7.06
C ILE A 198 26.36 -1.32 -7.42
N GLU A 199 27.57 -1.38 -7.97
CA GLU A 199 28.41 -0.20 -8.28
C GLU A 199 27.81 0.70 -9.37
N GLU A 200 26.99 0.13 -10.25
CA GLU A 200 26.32 0.83 -11.35
C GLU A 200 25.18 1.72 -10.87
N VAL A 201 24.61 1.44 -9.69
CA VAL A 201 23.51 2.25 -9.12
C VAL A 201 24.08 3.52 -8.49
N ARG A 202 23.55 4.67 -8.87
CA ARG A 202 23.96 6.00 -8.39
C ARG A 202 22.85 6.75 -7.67
N GLU A 203 21.61 6.49 -8.05
CA GLU A 203 20.45 7.21 -7.52
C GLU A 203 19.22 6.30 -7.51
N VAL A 204 18.31 6.55 -6.56
CA VAL A 204 17.00 5.92 -6.51
C VAL A 204 15.93 7.00 -6.62
N VAL A 205 15.00 6.83 -7.56
CA VAL A 205 13.87 7.72 -7.79
C VAL A 205 12.57 7.00 -7.56
N GLN A 206 11.72 7.58 -6.72
CA GLN A 206 10.37 7.09 -6.54
C GLN A 206 9.46 7.60 -7.65
N ILE A 207 8.74 6.67 -8.31
CA ILE A 207 7.69 7.00 -9.27
C ILE A 207 6.35 7.03 -8.52
N LEU A 208 5.59 8.08 -8.77
CA LEU A 208 4.22 8.23 -8.28
C LEU A 208 3.23 7.72 -9.33
N ASP A 209 2.04 7.33 -8.91
CA ASP A 209 0.96 7.07 -9.84
C ASP A 209 0.53 8.36 -10.56
N PRO A 210 0.08 8.28 -11.83
CA PRO A 210 -0.35 9.48 -12.57
C PRO A 210 -1.44 10.30 -11.85
N GLU A 211 -2.31 9.64 -11.11
CA GLU A 211 -3.34 10.29 -10.29
C GLU A 211 -2.73 11.08 -9.12
N GLU A 212 -1.66 10.57 -8.52
CA GLU A 212 -0.91 11.21 -7.44
C GLU A 212 -0.09 12.39 -7.95
N GLU A 213 0.55 12.25 -9.09
CA GLU A 213 1.25 13.37 -9.71
C GLU A 213 0.31 14.55 -10.01
N ILE A 214 -0.91 14.27 -10.49
CA ILE A 214 -1.91 15.30 -10.75
C ILE A 214 -2.33 15.95 -9.44
N ALA A 215 -2.61 15.15 -8.40
CA ALA A 215 -3.02 15.66 -7.10
C ALA A 215 -1.93 16.53 -6.44
N LEU A 216 -0.66 16.13 -6.51
CA LEU A 216 0.46 16.93 -6.01
C LEU A 216 0.62 18.24 -6.78
N LYS A 217 0.55 18.21 -8.10
CA LYS A 217 0.63 19.42 -8.95
C LYS A 217 -0.52 20.41 -8.65
N GLU A 218 -1.72 19.90 -8.36
CA GLU A 218 -2.84 20.74 -7.97
C GLU A 218 -2.70 21.29 -6.55
N PHE A 219 -2.18 20.48 -5.64
CA PHE A 219 -1.89 20.91 -4.27
C PHE A 219 -0.83 22.02 -4.25
N ASP A 220 0.27 21.86 -4.96
CA ASP A 220 1.33 22.88 -5.09
C ASP A 220 0.79 24.20 -5.65
N LYS A 221 -0.07 24.11 -6.67
CA LYS A 221 -0.74 25.30 -7.22
C LYS A 221 -1.61 26.02 -6.18
N LEU A 222 -2.36 25.24 -5.40
CA LEU A 222 -3.21 25.79 -4.34
C LEU A 222 -2.37 26.44 -3.25
N GLU A 223 -1.30 25.79 -2.84
CA GLU A 223 -0.39 26.31 -1.83
C GLU A 223 0.26 27.62 -2.27
N GLN A 224 0.75 27.70 -3.52
CA GLN A 224 1.27 28.92 -4.11
C GLN A 224 0.21 30.04 -4.14
N GLN A 225 -1.02 29.73 -4.49
CA GLN A 225 -2.11 30.71 -4.45
C GLN A 225 -2.43 31.21 -3.05
N LEU A 226 -2.39 30.34 -2.06
CA LEU A 226 -2.61 30.70 -0.65
C LEU A 226 -1.45 31.55 -0.11
N GLN A 227 -0.21 31.25 -0.47
CA GLN A 227 0.95 32.05 -0.10
C GLN A 227 0.88 33.44 -0.72
N GLN A 228 0.53 33.55 -2.02
CA GLN A 228 0.34 34.83 -2.69
C GLN A 228 -0.77 35.67 -2.04
N LYS A 229 -1.91 35.05 -1.68
CA LYS A 229 -2.99 35.73 -0.97
C LYS A 229 -2.57 36.22 0.42
N ARG A 230 -1.77 35.46 1.17
CA ARG A 230 -1.23 35.86 2.47
C ARG A 230 -0.29 37.05 2.34
N LEU A 231 0.58 37.05 1.33
CA LEU A 231 1.52 38.16 1.07
C LEU A 231 0.78 39.43 0.64
N SER A 232 -0.27 39.33 -0.18
CA SER A 232 -1.07 40.50 -0.55
C SER A 232 -1.85 41.11 0.61
N GLN A 233 -2.37 40.27 1.52
CA GLN A 233 -3.07 40.75 2.73
C GLN A 233 -2.14 41.38 3.77
N GLN A 234 -0.88 40.97 3.83
CA GLN A 234 0.12 41.61 4.73
C GLN A 234 0.54 43.01 4.25
N ASN A 235 0.47 43.25 2.94
CA ASN A 235 0.81 44.58 2.38
C ASN A 235 -0.33 45.60 2.44
N GLU A 236 -1.56 45.18 2.80
CA GLU A 236 -2.71 46.07 2.96
C GLU A 236 -2.95 46.60 4.39
N VAL A 237 -2.04 46.36 5.34
CA VAL A 237 -2.17 46.93 6.68
C VAL A 237 -1.79 48.42 6.61
N PRO A 238 -2.73 49.38 6.80
CA PRO A 238 -2.42 50.78 6.77
C PRO A 238 -1.50 51.12 7.97
N PRO A 239 -0.60 52.11 7.80
CA PRO A 239 0.27 52.55 8.89
C PRO A 239 -0.56 53.09 10.05
N PRO A 240 -0.14 52.85 11.32
CA PRO A 240 -0.84 53.37 12.49
C PRO A 240 -0.93 54.89 12.39
N SER A 241 -2.17 55.41 12.47
CA SER A 241 -2.42 56.82 12.55
C SER A 241 -1.80 57.38 13.85
N LEU A 242 -0.89 58.36 13.70
CA LEU A 242 -0.33 59.17 14.78
C LEU A 242 -1.39 60.05 15.39
#